data_e72b42f130bbab30bb2445d3803ac62f
#
_entry.id   e72b42f130bbab30bb2445d3803ac62f
#
_cell.length_a   1.000
_cell.length_b   1.000
_cell.length_c   1.000
_cell.angle_alpha   90.00
_cell.angle_beta   90.00
_cell.angle_gamma   90.00
#
_symmetry.space_group_name_H-M   'P 1'
#
loop_
_entity.id
_entity.type
_entity.pdbx_description
1 polymer ?
#
loop_
_entity_poly.entity_id
_entity_poly.type
_entity_poly.pdbx_seq_one_letter_code
_entity_poly.pdbx_strand_id
1 'polypeptide(L)'
;MDSVFCKQEKPLKARILSVLFLVVSVSFLFYTKESILFRVLFLILSLIIFGYSISYKINRDFNNQKFFSVFGFPVFKTKLNLEYPDYISVFSTSFSLNNEWGAVSAIGTKERSPKIVVRFFTGNKNFTLYKTEKYDKASEKANELSELLGVEIYDRSKE
;
A
#
# COMPACT_ATOMS: atom_id res chain seq x y z
N MET A 1 11.88 3.29 20.10
CA MET A 1 11.28 2.62 18.93
C MET A 1 12.31 2.56 17.82
N ASP A 2 12.54 1.38 17.18
CA ASP A 2 13.64 1.23 16.21
C ASP A 2 13.16 1.26 14.75
N SER A 3 11.87 1.03 14.54
CA SER A 3 11.27 1.06 13.19
C SER A 3 9.75 1.23 13.23
N VAL A 4 9.20 1.83 12.15
CA VAL A 4 7.76 2.00 11.91
C VAL A 4 7.35 1.24 10.65
N PHE A 5 6.25 0.49 10.74
CA PHE A 5 5.66 -0.20 9.58
C PHE A 5 4.46 0.56 9.04
N CYS A 6 4.53 0.91 7.77
CA CYS A 6 3.46 1.57 7.02
C CYS A 6 2.86 0.60 6.00
N LYS A 7 1.83 -0.14 6.39
CA LYS A 7 1.13 -1.06 5.47
C LYS A 7 0.25 -0.28 4.52
N GLN A 8 0.44 -0.50 3.21
CA GLN A 8 -0.37 0.15 2.18
C GLN A 8 -1.75 -0.51 2.10
N GLU A 9 -2.80 0.31 2.16
CA GLU A 9 -4.16 -0.17 1.90
C GLU A 9 -4.33 -0.46 0.40
N LYS A 10 -4.91 -1.62 0.08
CA LYS A 10 -5.29 -1.93 -1.31
C LYS A 10 -6.36 -0.94 -1.77
N PRO A 11 -6.21 -0.35 -2.97
CA PRO A 11 -7.29 0.40 -3.59
C PRO A 11 -8.57 -0.44 -3.68
N LEU A 12 -9.73 0.19 -3.49
CA LEU A 12 -11.02 -0.50 -3.54
C LEU A 12 -11.19 -1.33 -4.82
N LYS A 13 -10.81 -0.76 -5.97
CA LYS A 13 -10.84 -1.44 -7.27
C LYS A 13 -9.97 -2.69 -7.29
N ALA A 14 -8.74 -2.62 -6.78
CA ALA A 14 -7.84 -3.76 -6.72
C ALA A 14 -8.40 -4.85 -5.79
N ARG A 15 -9.09 -4.46 -4.72
CA ARG A 15 -9.77 -5.39 -3.81
C ARG A 15 -10.93 -6.09 -4.52
N ILE A 16 -11.82 -5.33 -5.18
CA ILE A 16 -12.95 -5.88 -5.95
C ILE A 16 -12.45 -6.81 -7.05
N LEU A 17 -11.47 -6.37 -7.83
CA LEU A 17 -10.90 -7.16 -8.91
C LEU A 17 -10.26 -8.47 -8.40
N SER A 18 -9.55 -8.43 -7.28
CA SER A 18 -8.96 -9.64 -6.69
C SER A 18 -10.00 -10.62 -6.16
N VAL A 19 -11.12 -10.12 -5.61
CA VAL A 19 -12.26 -10.97 -5.20
C VAL A 19 -12.92 -11.60 -6.43
N LEU A 20 -13.21 -10.80 -7.47
CA LEU A 20 -13.81 -11.30 -8.70
C LEU A 20 -12.92 -12.38 -9.35
N PHE A 21 -11.61 -12.14 -9.40
CA PHE A 21 -10.67 -13.12 -9.95
C PHE A 21 -10.64 -14.42 -9.15
N LEU A 22 -10.77 -14.33 -7.81
CA LEU A 22 -10.87 -15.48 -6.94
C LEU A 22 -12.17 -16.28 -7.21
N VAL A 23 -13.32 -15.59 -7.32
CA VAL A 23 -14.60 -16.24 -7.62
C VAL A 23 -14.55 -16.96 -8.97
N VAL A 24 -13.99 -16.32 -9.99
CA VAL A 24 -13.80 -16.94 -11.32
C VAL A 24 -12.91 -18.17 -11.22
N SER A 25 -11.80 -18.11 -10.48
CA SER A 25 -10.89 -19.26 -10.34
C SER A 25 -11.51 -20.44 -9.60
N VAL A 26 -12.36 -20.17 -8.60
CA VAL A 26 -13.14 -21.22 -7.91
C VAL A 26 -14.17 -21.84 -8.85
N SER A 27 -14.91 -21.03 -9.62
CA SER A 27 -15.85 -21.53 -10.62
C SER A 27 -15.16 -22.39 -11.69
N PHE A 28 -13.93 -21.98 -12.07
CA PHE A 28 -13.12 -22.71 -13.05
C PHE A 28 -12.75 -24.13 -12.59
N LEU A 29 -12.67 -24.39 -11.28
CA LEU A 29 -12.45 -25.75 -10.77
C LEU A 29 -13.58 -26.72 -11.16
N PHE A 30 -14.81 -26.25 -11.25
CA PHE A 30 -15.99 -27.09 -11.41
C PHE A 30 -16.53 -27.14 -12.85
N TYR A 31 -16.37 -26.08 -13.62
CA TYR A 31 -17.07 -25.88 -14.90
C TYR A 31 -16.22 -26.02 -16.15
N THR A 32 -14.95 -26.46 -16.05
CA THR A 32 -14.07 -26.57 -17.21
C THR A 32 -13.61 -28.00 -17.48
N LYS A 33 -13.27 -28.28 -18.74
CA LYS A 33 -12.68 -29.56 -19.17
C LYS A 33 -11.15 -29.57 -19.15
N GLU A 34 -10.54 -28.46 -18.72
CA GLU A 34 -9.09 -28.31 -18.61
C GLU A 34 -8.46 -29.28 -17.61
N SER A 35 -7.16 -29.50 -17.72
CA SER A 35 -6.43 -30.38 -16.81
C SER A 35 -6.54 -29.91 -15.36
N ILE A 36 -6.64 -30.83 -14.41
CA ILE A 36 -6.75 -30.50 -12.98
C ILE A 36 -5.53 -29.67 -12.50
N LEU A 37 -4.36 -29.95 -13.05
CA LEU A 37 -3.13 -29.22 -12.74
C LEU A 37 -3.28 -27.73 -13.09
N PHE A 38 -3.80 -27.41 -14.27
CA PHE A 38 -4.00 -26.03 -14.70
C PHE A 38 -5.01 -25.29 -13.83
N ARG A 39 -6.13 -25.93 -13.46
CA ARG A 39 -7.13 -25.36 -12.55
C ARG A 39 -6.56 -25.03 -11.18
N VAL A 40 -5.78 -25.96 -10.60
CA VAL A 40 -5.14 -25.76 -9.29
C VAL A 40 -4.12 -24.64 -9.35
N LEU A 41 -3.27 -24.56 -10.38
CA LEU A 41 -2.33 -23.47 -10.57
C LEU A 41 -3.03 -22.11 -10.69
N PHE A 42 -4.14 -22.06 -11.44
CA PHE A 42 -4.93 -20.85 -11.58
C PHE A 42 -5.54 -20.39 -10.25
N LEU A 43 -6.04 -21.33 -9.43
CA LEU A 43 -6.52 -21.03 -8.08
C LEU A 43 -5.39 -20.49 -7.17
N ILE A 44 -4.22 -21.14 -7.17
CA ILE A 44 -3.06 -20.70 -6.39
C ILE A 44 -2.66 -19.27 -6.77
N LEU A 45 -2.60 -18.99 -8.07
CA LEU A 45 -2.29 -17.63 -8.56
C LEU A 45 -3.30 -16.60 -8.08
N SER A 46 -4.60 -16.92 -8.14
CA SER A 46 -5.65 -16.03 -7.65
C SER A 46 -5.58 -15.78 -6.15
N LEU A 47 -5.23 -16.78 -5.35
CA LEU A 47 -5.00 -16.66 -3.91
C LEU A 47 -3.79 -15.75 -3.60
N ILE A 48 -2.70 -15.89 -4.36
CA ILE A 48 -1.53 -15.02 -4.23
C ILE A 48 -1.92 -13.55 -4.51
N ILE A 49 -2.63 -13.29 -5.60
CA ILE A 49 -3.10 -11.95 -5.97
C ILE A 49 -4.05 -11.40 -4.89
N PHE A 50 -4.95 -12.23 -4.36
CA PHE A 50 -5.87 -11.83 -3.29
C PHE A 50 -5.12 -11.50 -2.00
N GLY A 51 -4.15 -12.33 -1.58
CA GLY A 51 -3.37 -12.16 -0.35
C GLY A 51 -2.26 -11.11 -0.42
N TYR A 52 -1.92 -10.61 -1.63
CA TYR A 52 -0.80 -9.70 -1.85
C TYR A 52 -0.97 -8.36 -1.14
N SER A 53 0.08 -7.89 -0.48
CA SER A 53 0.12 -6.57 0.16
C SER A 53 1.54 -5.99 0.13
N ILE A 54 1.62 -4.66 0.18
CA ILE A 54 2.87 -3.90 0.22
C ILE A 54 2.97 -3.20 1.57
N SER A 55 4.15 -3.20 2.17
CA SER A 55 4.45 -2.45 3.40
C SER A 55 5.80 -1.79 3.29
N TYR A 56 5.92 -0.59 3.85
CA TYR A 56 7.19 0.09 4.03
C TYR A 56 7.63 -0.04 5.48
N LYS A 57 8.88 -0.40 5.69
CA LYS A 57 9.54 -0.36 6.98
C LYS A 57 10.52 0.80 6.98
N ILE A 58 10.25 1.79 7.82
CA ILE A 58 11.13 2.93 8.05
C ILE A 58 11.91 2.65 9.31
N ASN A 59 13.24 2.63 9.20
CA ASN A 59 14.15 2.39 10.31
C ASN A 59 14.77 3.70 10.81
N ARG A 60 15.19 3.73 12.06
CA ARG A 60 15.85 4.88 12.68
C ARG A 60 17.19 5.23 12.00
N ASP A 61 17.93 4.21 11.55
CA ASP A 61 19.17 4.37 10.77
C ASP A 61 18.91 4.74 9.30
N PHE A 62 17.65 4.96 8.94
CA PHE A 62 17.17 5.28 7.60
C PHE A 62 17.51 4.23 6.53
N ASN A 63 17.88 3.02 6.92
CA ASN A 63 18.02 1.88 6.02
C ASN A 63 16.63 1.25 5.76
N ASN A 64 15.84 1.96 4.97
CA ASN A 64 14.43 1.66 4.74
C ASN A 64 14.23 0.48 3.81
N GLN A 65 13.12 -0.24 3.99
CA GLN A 65 12.82 -1.45 3.23
C GLN A 65 11.35 -1.45 2.78
N LYS A 66 11.15 -1.97 1.57
CA LYS A 66 9.82 -2.27 1.03
C LYS A 66 9.61 -3.78 1.09
N PHE A 67 8.54 -4.19 1.73
CA PHE A 67 8.13 -5.59 1.85
C PHE A 67 6.98 -5.89 0.93
N PHE A 68 7.08 -7.01 0.25
CA PHE A 68 6.02 -7.64 -0.51
C PHE A 68 5.55 -8.86 0.27
N SER A 69 4.30 -8.87 0.69
CA SER A 69 3.76 -9.91 1.57
C SER A 69 2.55 -10.57 0.93
N VAL A 70 2.36 -11.85 1.20
CA VAL A 70 1.17 -12.62 0.83
C VAL A 70 0.54 -13.13 2.11
N PHE A 71 -0.73 -12.82 2.35
CA PHE A 71 -1.44 -13.11 3.61
C PHE A 71 -0.71 -12.63 4.87
N GLY A 72 0.06 -11.54 4.76
CA GLY A 72 0.83 -10.99 5.88
C GLY A 72 2.23 -11.59 6.06
N PHE A 73 2.56 -12.69 5.39
CA PHE A 73 3.90 -13.27 5.41
C PHE A 73 4.79 -12.54 4.40
N PRO A 74 5.95 -12.00 4.81
CA PRO A 74 6.88 -11.34 3.91
C PRO A 74 7.53 -12.39 2.98
N VAL A 75 7.27 -12.28 1.68
CA VAL A 75 7.84 -13.16 0.66
C VAL A 75 9.11 -12.58 0.07
N PHE A 76 9.10 -11.28 -0.14
CA PHE A 76 10.22 -10.57 -0.78
C PHE A 76 10.41 -9.18 -0.17
N LYS A 77 11.67 -8.75 -0.06
CA LYS A 77 12.03 -7.41 0.42
C LYS A 77 12.99 -6.73 -0.55
N THR A 78 12.83 -5.44 -0.73
CA THR A 78 13.73 -4.59 -1.49
C THR A 78 14.16 -3.41 -0.65
N LYS A 79 15.35 -2.88 -0.93
CA LYS A 79 15.80 -1.62 -0.34
C LYS A 79 14.90 -0.49 -0.85
N LEU A 80 14.48 0.38 0.06
CA LEU A 80 13.72 1.58 -0.25
C LEU A 80 14.64 2.79 -0.11
N ASN A 81 15.14 3.28 -1.24
CA ASN A 81 16.02 4.44 -1.26
C ASN A 81 15.16 5.71 -1.18
N LEU A 82 15.12 6.32 0.00
CA LEU A 82 14.50 7.61 0.25
C LEU A 82 15.59 8.59 0.70
N GLU A 83 15.39 9.86 0.40
CA GLU A 83 16.15 10.95 1.01
C GLU A 83 15.59 11.23 2.40
N TYR A 84 16.43 11.65 3.36
CA TYR A 84 15.98 11.98 4.71
C TYR A 84 14.98 13.13 4.65
N PRO A 85 13.81 13.03 5.31
CA PRO A 85 12.77 14.05 5.19
C PRO A 85 13.11 15.31 5.97
N ASP A 86 12.79 16.46 5.37
CA ASP A 86 12.83 17.74 6.06
C ASP A 86 11.65 17.86 7.03
N TYR A 87 10.48 17.33 6.63
CA TYR A 87 9.27 17.29 7.45
C TYR A 87 8.31 16.20 6.98
N ILE A 88 7.37 15.86 7.85
CA ILE A 88 6.27 14.94 7.58
C ILE A 88 4.99 15.75 7.40
N SER A 89 4.20 15.49 6.37
CA SER A 89 2.91 16.16 6.21
C SER A 89 1.75 15.18 6.23
N VAL A 90 0.70 15.56 6.97
CA VAL A 90 -0.61 14.87 6.99
C VAL A 90 -1.61 15.80 6.34
N PHE A 91 -2.27 15.35 5.28
CA PHE A 91 -3.29 16.16 4.60
C PHE A 91 -4.32 15.29 3.88
N SER A 92 -5.49 15.88 3.66
CA SER A 92 -6.55 15.24 2.87
C SER A 92 -6.34 15.54 1.39
N THR A 93 -6.48 14.51 0.57
CA THR A 93 -6.33 14.67 -0.87
C THR A 93 -7.26 13.74 -1.64
N SER A 94 -7.83 14.26 -2.71
CA SER A 94 -8.53 13.45 -3.71
C SER A 94 -7.51 12.90 -4.70
N PHE A 95 -7.16 11.62 -4.59
CA PHE A 95 -6.16 11.01 -5.45
C PHE A 95 -6.72 10.47 -6.76
N SER A 96 -5.97 10.74 -7.82
CA SER A 96 -5.78 9.84 -8.94
C SER A 96 -4.85 8.69 -8.49
N LEU A 97 -5.19 7.46 -8.82
CA LEU A 97 -4.43 6.25 -8.46
C LEU A 97 -2.92 6.39 -8.70
N ASN A 98 -2.13 6.12 -7.68
CA ASN A 98 -0.68 6.14 -7.79
C ASN A 98 -0.14 4.93 -8.55
N ASN A 99 1.01 5.13 -9.19
CA ASN A 99 1.75 4.16 -10.01
C ASN A 99 2.16 2.86 -9.31
N GLU A 100 1.99 2.74 -7.98
CA GLU A 100 2.40 1.54 -7.23
C GLU A 100 1.56 0.28 -7.54
N TRP A 101 0.35 0.47 -8.07
CA TRP A 101 -0.58 -0.60 -8.45
C TRP A 101 -0.72 -0.76 -9.97
N GLY A 102 0.22 -0.22 -10.75
CA GLY A 102 0.44 -0.44 -12.17
C GLY A 102 -0.82 -0.63 -13.03
N ALA A 103 -1.04 -1.85 -13.49
CA ALA A 103 -2.15 -2.18 -14.41
C ALA A 103 -3.56 -1.87 -13.86
N VAL A 104 -3.78 -1.90 -12.53
CA VAL A 104 -5.07 -1.56 -11.92
C VAL A 104 -5.34 -0.05 -12.00
N SER A 105 -4.30 0.78 -12.03
CA SER A 105 -4.44 2.22 -12.19
C SER A 105 -4.88 2.62 -13.60
N ALA A 106 -4.60 1.80 -14.61
CA ALA A 106 -4.99 2.01 -16.00
C ALA A 106 -6.49 1.79 -16.27
N ILE A 107 -7.20 1.06 -15.39
CA ILE A 107 -8.66 0.84 -15.49
C ILE A 107 -9.39 2.09 -14.97
N GLY A 108 -9.29 3.17 -15.75
CA GLY A 108 -9.68 4.53 -15.46
C GLY A 108 -11.00 4.75 -14.74
N THR A 109 -10.93 5.39 -13.60
CA THR A 109 -11.81 6.45 -13.06
C THR A 109 -11.11 7.03 -11.84
N LYS A 110 -11.05 8.34 -11.74
CA LYS A 110 -10.52 9.04 -10.56
C LYS A 110 -11.31 8.58 -9.33
N GLU A 111 -10.67 7.87 -8.43
CA GLU A 111 -11.23 7.59 -7.11
C GLU A 111 -11.33 8.94 -6.39
N ARG A 112 -12.54 9.48 -6.28
CA ARG A 112 -12.82 10.80 -5.67
C ARG A 112 -13.00 10.73 -4.16
N SER A 113 -12.78 9.57 -3.52
CA SER A 113 -12.83 9.49 -2.07
C SER A 113 -11.65 10.25 -1.47
N PRO A 114 -11.89 11.25 -0.62
CA PRO A 114 -10.82 11.95 0.07
C PRO A 114 -10.09 10.93 0.95
N LYS A 115 -8.79 10.75 0.72
CA LYS A 115 -7.92 9.93 1.56
C LYS A 115 -6.95 10.82 2.29
N ILE A 116 -6.71 10.49 3.54
CA ILE A 116 -5.70 11.14 4.34
C ILE A 116 -4.38 10.44 4.08
N VAL A 117 -3.35 11.21 3.84
CA VAL A 117 -2.03 10.71 3.48
C VAL A 117 -0.97 11.25 4.41
N VAL A 118 0.00 10.40 4.69
CA VAL A 118 1.24 10.75 5.36
C VAL A 118 2.35 10.73 4.34
N ARG A 119 3.01 11.88 4.15
CA ARG A 119 4.11 12.05 3.20
C ARG A 119 5.37 12.56 3.85
N PHE A 120 6.51 12.05 3.36
CA PHE A 120 7.80 12.68 3.53
C PHE A 120 8.01 13.75 2.48
N PHE A 121 8.54 14.88 2.90
CA PHE A 121 8.98 15.95 2.01
C PHE A 121 10.48 16.17 2.20
N THR A 122 11.19 16.32 1.07
CA THR A 122 12.62 16.61 1.00
C THR A 122 12.83 17.60 -0.14
N GLY A 123 13.03 18.88 0.18
CA GLY A 123 13.04 19.95 -0.80
C GLY A 123 11.76 19.93 -1.66
N ASN A 124 11.92 19.79 -2.98
CA ASN A 124 10.80 19.72 -3.93
C ASN A 124 10.26 18.29 -4.19
N LYS A 125 10.85 17.28 -3.55
CA LYS A 125 10.43 15.88 -3.70
C LYS A 125 9.48 15.48 -2.58
N ASN A 126 8.57 14.55 -2.88
CA ASN A 126 7.71 13.97 -1.86
C ASN A 126 7.52 12.48 -2.09
N PHE A 127 7.36 11.75 -1.00
CA PHE A 127 7.07 10.31 -1.02
C PHE A 127 5.93 9.98 -0.07
N THR A 128 4.90 9.31 -0.59
CA THR A 128 3.74 8.90 0.21
C THR A 128 4.01 7.59 0.90
N LEU A 129 4.09 7.63 2.24
CA LEU A 129 4.35 6.45 3.08
C LEU A 129 3.09 5.71 3.48
N TYR A 130 2.01 6.43 3.74
CA TYR A 130 0.78 5.83 4.27
C TYR A 130 -0.45 6.54 3.71
N LYS A 131 -1.51 5.77 3.50
CA LYS A 131 -2.82 6.26 3.02
C LYS A 131 -3.91 5.57 3.80
N THR A 132 -4.89 6.33 4.27
CA THR A 132 -6.04 5.78 4.98
C THR A 132 -7.26 6.71 4.82
N GLU A 133 -8.45 6.18 5.10
CA GLU A 133 -9.69 6.95 5.18
C GLU A 133 -9.93 7.52 6.60
N LYS A 134 -9.13 7.07 7.59
CA LYS A 134 -9.28 7.44 9.01
C LYS A 134 -8.17 8.39 9.43
N TYR A 135 -8.55 9.60 9.86
CA TYR A 135 -7.62 10.62 10.34
C TYR A 135 -6.77 10.12 11.52
N ASP A 136 -7.41 9.48 12.51
CA ASP A 136 -6.71 9.03 13.72
C ASP A 136 -5.54 8.10 13.39
N LYS A 137 -5.74 7.18 12.42
CA LYS A 137 -4.67 6.28 11.96
C LYS A 137 -3.55 7.00 11.21
N ALA A 138 -3.88 8.05 10.45
CA ALA A 138 -2.86 8.84 9.76
C ALA A 138 -2.04 9.66 10.76
N SER A 139 -2.71 10.30 11.71
CA SER A 139 -2.07 11.08 12.79
C SER A 139 -1.19 10.21 13.66
N GLU A 140 -1.67 9.03 14.08
CA GLU A 140 -0.88 8.06 14.84
C GLU A 140 0.40 7.66 14.08
N LYS A 141 0.28 7.33 12.79
CA LYS A 141 1.44 6.98 11.96
C LYS A 141 2.41 8.14 11.74
N ALA A 142 1.91 9.36 11.60
CA ALA A 142 2.75 10.53 11.50
C ALA A 142 3.53 10.79 12.81
N ASN A 143 2.86 10.63 13.96
CA ASN A 143 3.50 10.78 15.27
C ASN A 143 4.58 9.72 15.51
N GLU A 144 4.29 8.44 15.20
CA GLU A 144 5.29 7.37 15.29
C GLU A 144 6.53 7.66 14.42
N LEU A 145 6.32 8.17 13.19
CA LEU A 145 7.42 8.50 12.28
C LEU A 145 8.20 9.73 12.74
N SER A 146 7.50 10.74 13.26
CA SER A 146 8.12 11.96 13.82
C SER A 146 9.00 11.62 15.03
N GLU A 147 8.48 10.81 15.96
CA GLU A 147 9.24 10.35 17.12
C GLU A 147 10.46 9.50 16.71
N LEU A 148 10.29 8.61 15.69
CA LEU A 148 11.37 7.77 15.20
C LEU A 148 12.51 8.58 14.59
N LEU A 149 12.17 9.59 13.77
CA LEU A 149 13.12 10.34 12.94
C LEU A 149 13.50 11.70 13.54
N GLY A 150 12.78 12.22 14.53
CA GLY A 150 13.00 13.55 15.09
C GLY A 150 12.63 14.68 14.13
N VAL A 151 11.62 14.49 13.28
CA VAL A 151 11.19 15.45 12.24
C VAL A 151 9.84 16.04 12.58
N GLU A 152 9.61 17.31 12.24
CA GLU A 152 8.36 18.00 12.50
C GLU A 152 7.20 17.48 11.64
N ILE A 153 5.96 17.60 12.18
CA ILE A 153 4.73 17.25 11.48
C ILE A 153 3.98 18.53 11.10
N TYR A 154 3.63 18.63 9.83
CA TYR A 154 2.72 19.65 9.31
C TYR A 154 1.36 19.02 8.98
N ASP A 155 0.37 19.25 9.84
CA ASP A 155 -0.99 18.73 9.66
C ASP A 155 -1.90 19.78 9.01
N ARG A 156 -2.27 19.52 7.75
CA ARG A 156 -3.23 20.32 6.97
C ARG A 156 -4.53 19.56 6.68
N SER A 157 -4.83 18.52 7.41
CA SER A 157 -6.04 17.73 7.17
C SER A 157 -7.30 18.33 7.73
N LYS A 158 -7.17 19.40 8.53
CA LYS A 158 -8.28 20.12 9.19
C LYS A 158 -8.60 21.45 8.50
N GLU A 159 -7.87 21.85 7.47
CA GLU A 159 -8.18 22.94 6.59
C GLU A 159 -9.00 22.44 5.38
#